data_3f128c8271813f826699786e4e9d0235
#
_entry.id   3f128c8271813f826699786e4e9d0235
#
_cell.length_a   1.000
_cell.length_b   1.000
_cell.length_c   1.000
_cell.angle_alpha   90.00
_cell.angle_beta   90.00
_cell.angle_gamma   90.00
#
_symmetry.space_group_name_H-M   'P 1'
#
loop_
_entity.id
_entity.type
_entity.pdbx_description
1 polymer ?
#
loop_
_entity_poly.entity_id
_entity_poly.type
_entity_poly.pdbx_seq_one_letter_code
_entity_poly.pdbx_strand_id
1 'polypeptide(L)'
;RRGVHWSIDPASGNATRSTPRDSERELQVCAQCHSRRAQLAEGYRAGAPLHDHYLPSTLEEGLYHADGQQLDEVFTWGSFRQSRMHEAGVTCGDCHEPHGQKLRAEGNAVCAQCHASAKYDAPSHHFHPMGSPGAQCVNCHMPATTYMVVDPRRDHGLRVPRPELSLALG
;
A
#
# COMPACT_ATOMS: atom_id res chain seq x y z
N ARG A 1 -17.14 8.69 -1.98
CA ARG A 1 -16.69 8.86 -0.57
C ARG A 1 -17.56 9.79 0.28
N ARG A 2 -18.75 10.17 -0.15
CA ARG A 2 -19.64 11.01 0.65
C ARG A 2 -20.05 10.24 1.93
N GLY A 3 -19.82 10.85 3.11
CA GLY A 3 -20.19 10.27 4.40
C GLY A 3 -19.21 9.28 5.02
N VAL A 4 -18.08 8.99 4.38
CA VAL A 4 -17.02 8.16 4.98
C VAL A 4 -15.97 9.05 5.61
N HIS A 5 -15.65 8.77 6.86
CA HIS A 5 -14.56 9.42 7.59
C HIS A 5 -13.77 8.39 8.40
N TRP A 6 -12.57 8.76 8.77
CA TRP A 6 -11.67 7.97 9.59
C TRP A 6 -11.53 8.64 10.96
N SER A 7 -11.57 7.86 12.02
CA SER A 7 -11.42 8.33 13.41
C SER A 7 -10.28 7.56 14.06
N ILE A 8 -9.28 8.27 14.57
CA ILE A 8 -8.17 7.64 15.29
C ILE A 8 -8.67 7.19 16.66
N ASP A 9 -8.54 5.90 16.95
CA ASP A 9 -8.79 5.34 18.26
C ASP A 9 -7.60 5.69 19.19
N PRO A 10 -7.84 6.39 20.31
CA PRO A 10 -6.77 6.82 21.21
C PRO A 10 -6.00 5.66 21.84
N ALA A 11 -6.59 4.49 22.01
CA ALA A 11 -5.92 3.36 22.63
C ALA A 11 -4.94 2.68 21.68
N SER A 12 -5.35 2.38 20.45
CA SER A 12 -4.51 1.76 19.44
C SER A 12 -3.63 2.78 18.71
N GLY A 13 -4.06 4.03 18.60
CA GLY A 13 -3.42 5.06 17.76
C GLY A 13 -3.67 4.87 16.26
N ASN A 14 -4.54 3.93 15.87
CA ASN A 14 -4.89 3.66 14.48
C ASN A 14 -6.31 4.16 14.20
N ALA A 15 -6.56 4.58 12.96
CA ALA A 15 -7.89 4.99 12.58
C ALA A 15 -8.77 3.80 12.24
N THR A 16 -10.06 3.95 12.55
CA THR A 16 -11.15 3.08 12.12
C THR A 16 -12.02 3.83 11.13
N ARG A 17 -12.54 3.11 10.15
CA ARG A 17 -13.44 3.63 9.13
C ARG A 17 -14.87 3.69 9.67
N SER A 18 -15.59 4.79 9.43
CA SER A 18 -16.96 5.00 9.92
C SER A 18 -17.98 3.99 9.38
N THR A 19 -17.74 3.45 8.19
CA THR A 19 -18.57 2.41 7.57
C THR A 19 -17.69 1.41 6.86
N PRO A 20 -18.03 0.12 6.80
CA PRO A 20 -17.30 -0.86 6.00
C PRO A 20 -17.17 -0.42 4.54
N ARG A 21 -16.12 -0.89 3.84
CA ARG A 21 -16.00 -0.71 2.40
C ARG A 21 -17.04 -1.61 1.72
N ASP A 22 -17.85 -1.02 0.86
CA ASP A 22 -18.96 -1.68 0.17
C ASP A 22 -18.60 -2.16 -1.23
N SER A 23 -17.48 -1.70 -1.79
CA SER A 23 -17.05 -2.11 -3.13
C SER A 23 -15.55 -2.01 -3.32
N GLU A 24 -15.04 -2.82 -4.26
CA GLU A 24 -13.66 -2.83 -4.73
C GLU A 24 -13.43 -1.92 -5.98
N ARG A 25 -14.45 -1.18 -6.41
CA ARG A 25 -14.41 -0.46 -7.71
C ARG A 25 -13.20 0.44 -7.87
N GLU A 26 -12.87 1.22 -6.86
CA GLU A 26 -11.72 2.13 -6.93
C GLU A 26 -10.41 1.36 -7.12
N LEU A 27 -10.22 0.30 -6.35
CA LEU A 27 -9.04 -0.56 -6.45
C LEU A 27 -8.94 -1.25 -7.80
N GLN A 28 -10.06 -1.71 -8.34
CA GLN A 28 -10.12 -2.38 -9.65
C GLN A 28 -9.83 -1.42 -10.80
N VAL A 29 -10.28 -0.16 -10.71
CA VAL A 29 -9.93 0.88 -11.68
C VAL A 29 -8.42 1.14 -11.68
N CYS A 30 -7.82 1.26 -10.51
CA CYS A 30 -6.37 1.46 -10.38
C CYS A 30 -5.59 0.23 -10.87
N ALA A 31 -6.08 -0.97 -10.57
CA ALA A 31 -5.45 -2.23 -10.94
C ALA A 31 -5.30 -2.40 -12.46
N GLN A 32 -6.16 -1.78 -13.27
CA GLN A 32 -6.02 -1.81 -14.73
C GLN A 32 -4.63 -1.41 -15.19
N CYS A 33 -3.99 -0.46 -14.53
CA CYS A 33 -2.64 0.02 -14.85
C CYS A 33 -1.61 -0.38 -13.77
N HIS A 34 -2.03 -0.53 -12.51
CA HIS A 34 -1.16 -0.75 -11.37
C HIS A 34 -1.11 -2.22 -10.89
N SER A 35 -1.39 -3.18 -11.77
CA SER A 35 -1.17 -4.60 -11.53
C SER A 35 -0.39 -5.25 -12.67
N ARG A 36 0.47 -6.22 -12.35
CA ARG A 36 1.00 -7.15 -13.36
C ARG A 36 -0.13 -8.09 -13.75
N ARG A 37 -0.49 -8.15 -15.02
CA ARG A 37 -1.69 -8.84 -15.47
C ARG A 37 -1.62 -9.27 -16.94
N ALA A 38 -2.32 -10.32 -17.28
CA ALA A 38 -2.67 -10.65 -18.65
C ALA A 38 -4.05 -10.05 -19.01
N GLN A 39 -4.25 -9.69 -20.27
CA GLN A 39 -5.56 -9.30 -20.78
C GLN A 39 -6.30 -10.55 -21.26
N LEU A 40 -7.52 -10.75 -20.78
CA LEU A 40 -8.42 -11.85 -21.16
C LEU A 40 -9.44 -11.43 -22.21
N ALA A 41 -9.98 -10.22 -22.07
CA ALA A 41 -10.99 -9.67 -22.96
C ALA A 41 -10.80 -8.17 -23.17
N GLU A 42 -11.26 -7.69 -24.32
CA GLU A 42 -11.31 -6.27 -24.64
C GLU A 42 -12.51 -5.56 -24.02
N GLY A 43 -12.55 -4.23 -24.14
CA GLY A 43 -13.71 -3.43 -23.79
C GLY A 43 -13.89 -3.15 -22.31
N TYR A 44 -12.84 -3.25 -21.48
CA TYR A 44 -12.90 -2.85 -20.09
C TYR A 44 -13.37 -1.40 -19.94
N ARG A 45 -14.31 -1.20 -19.05
CA ARG A 45 -14.80 0.13 -18.66
C ARG A 45 -14.51 0.36 -17.19
N ALA A 46 -14.04 1.56 -16.85
CA ALA A 46 -13.75 1.92 -15.46
C ALA A 46 -14.95 1.67 -14.55
N GLY A 47 -14.76 0.87 -13.51
CA GLY A 47 -15.80 0.46 -12.58
C GLY A 47 -16.50 -0.87 -12.91
N ALA A 48 -16.20 -1.49 -14.06
CA ALA A 48 -16.55 -2.89 -14.32
C ALA A 48 -15.67 -3.83 -13.49
N PRO A 49 -16.09 -5.08 -13.27
CA PRO A 49 -15.25 -6.06 -12.60
C PRO A 49 -13.93 -6.29 -13.36
N LEU A 50 -12.80 -6.15 -12.67
CA LEU A 50 -11.48 -6.28 -13.29
C LEU A 50 -11.27 -7.66 -13.91
N HIS A 51 -11.69 -8.71 -13.19
CA HIS A 51 -11.45 -10.09 -13.55
C HIS A 51 -12.25 -10.60 -14.76
N ASP A 52 -13.24 -9.84 -15.21
CA ASP A 52 -13.93 -10.13 -16.47
C ASP A 52 -13.05 -9.81 -17.69
N HIS A 53 -12.03 -8.99 -17.50
CA HIS A 53 -11.17 -8.49 -18.58
C HIS A 53 -9.69 -8.78 -18.38
N TYR A 54 -9.24 -8.97 -17.14
CA TYR A 54 -7.83 -9.14 -16.80
C TYR A 54 -7.63 -10.25 -15.77
N LEU A 55 -6.49 -10.93 -15.91
CA LEU A 55 -5.98 -11.89 -14.94
C LEU A 55 -4.73 -11.29 -14.27
N PRO A 56 -4.85 -10.67 -13.09
CA PRO A 56 -3.68 -10.21 -12.34
C PRO A 56 -2.85 -11.39 -11.85
N SER A 57 -1.52 -11.24 -11.92
CA SER A 57 -0.60 -12.17 -11.28
C SER A 57 -0.80 -12.14 -9.76
N THR A 58 -0.79 -13.32 -9.15
CA THR A 58 -0.89 -13.52 -7.71
C THR A 58 0.49 -13.75 -7.09
N LEU A 59 0.55 -14.33 -5.90
CA LEU A 59 1.79 -14.67 -5.21
C LEU A 59 2.50 -15.86 -5.89
N GLU A 60 3.16 -15.57 -6.98
CA GLU A 60 3.84 -16.57 -7.82
C GLU A 60 5.35 -16.55 -7.53
N GLU A 61 5.98 -17.73 -7.62
CA GLU A 61 7.44 -17.85 -7.55
C GLU A 61 8.12 -16.99 -8.63
N GLY A 62 9.18 -16.31 -8.26
CA GLY A 62 9.88 -15.35 -9.12
C GLY A 62 9.25 -13.96 -9.21
N LEU A 63 8.00 -13.79 -8.75
CA LEU A 63 7.34 -12.49 -8.67
C LEU A 63 7.34 -11.91 -7.27
N TYR A 64 7.26 -12.77 -6.27
CA TYR A 64 7.27 -12.40 -4.86
C TYR A 64 8.26 -13.25 -4.08
N HIS A 65 8.82 -12.68 -3.02
CA HIS A 65 9.54 -13.45 -2.02
C HIS A 65 8.61 -14.41 -1.28
N ALA A 66 9.15 -15.42 -0.61
CA ALA A 66 8.36 -16.43 0.10
C ALA A 66 7.44 -15.84 1.19
N ASP A 67 7.78 -14.68 1.74
CA ASP A 67 6.95 -13.94 2.68
C ASP A 67 5.92 -13.00 2.02
N GLY A 68 5.88 -12.97 0.69
CA GLY A 68 4.98 -12.15 -0.12
C GLY A 68 5.44 -10.72 -0.36
N GLN A 69 6.67 -10.35 0.01
CA GLN A 69 7.27 -9.08 -0.42
C GLN A 69 7.52 -9.09 -1.93
N GLN A 70 7.47 -7.91 -2.53
CA GLN A 70 7.69 -7.73 -3.96
C GLN A 70 9.14 -8.10 -4.34
N LEU A 71 9.30 -9.04 -5.26
CA LEU A 71 10.60 -9.48 -5.79
C LEU A 71 10.84 -8.92 -7.19
N ASP A 72 9.91 -9.16 -8.11
CA ASP A 72 9.95 -8.62 -9.48
C ASP A 72 8.99 -7.44 -9.62
N GLU A 73 8.95 -6.80 -10.77
CA GLU A 73 8.03 -5.69 -11.02
C GLU A 73 6.59 -6.20 -11.18
N VAL A 74 5.88 -6.25 -10.07
CA VAL A 74 4.47 -6.67 -9.97
C VAL A 74 3.51 -5.49 -9.78
N PHE A 75 4.05 -4.28 -9.77
CA PHE A 75 3.36 -3.03 -9.46
C PHE A 75 2.77 -3.02 -8.04
N THR A 76 1.83 -2.15 -7.77
CA THR A 76 1.42 -1.85 -6.39
C THR A 76 0.20 -2.63 -5.92
N TRP A 77 -0.68 -3.04 -6.84
CA TRP A 77 -1.99 -3.59 -6.49
C TRP A 77 -1.91 -4.91 -5.71
N GLY A 78 -1.07 -5.85 -6.15
CA GLY A 78 -0.91 -7.15 -5.50
C GLY A 78 -0.31 -7.04 -4.10
N SER A 79 0.71 -6.18 -3.93
CA SER A 79 1.30 -5.90 -2.62
C SER A 79 0.30 -5.21 -1.68
N PHE A 80 -0.42 -4.18 -2.17
CA PHE A 80 -1.39 -3.45 -1.36
C PHE A 80 -2.50 -4.36 -0.84
N ARG A 81 -2.99 -5.29 -1.65
CA ARG A 81 -4.02 -6.24 -1.23
C ARG A 81 -3.62 -7.18 -0.09
N GLN A 82 -2.34 -7.37 0.14
CA GLN A 82 -1.82 -8.14 1.27
C GLN A 82 -1.79 -7.32 2.57
N SER A 83 -2.02 -6.01 2.52
CA SER A 83 -1.87 -5.12 3.67
C SER A 83 -3.09 -5.16 4.59
N ARG A 84 -2.85 -4.99 5.89
CA ARG A 84 -3.92 -4.78 6.88
C ARG A 84 -4.72 -3.51 6.62
N MET A 85 -4.12 -2.51 5.94
CA MET A 85 -4.85 -1.30 5.56
C MET A 85 -5.91 -1.59 4.51
N HIS A 86 -5.61 -2.47 3.54
CA HIS A 86 -6.62 -2.94 2.59
C HIS A 86 -7.77 -3.66 3.31
N GLU A 87 -7.49 -4.54 4.26
CA GLU A 87 -8.51 -5.23 5.07
C GLU A 87 -9.36 -4.23 5.87
N ALA A 88 -8.73 -3.20 6.44
CA ALA A 88 -9.41 -2.12 7.16
C ALA A 88 -10.26 -1.21 6.27
N GLY A 89 -10.23 -1.41 4.95
CA GLY A 89 -11.04 -0.65 3.99
C GLY A 89 -10.37 0.57 3.39
N VAL A 90 -9.05 0.76 3.58
CA VAL A 90 -8.26 1.80 2.91
C VAL A 90 -8.26 1.56 1.40
N THR A 91 -8.28 2.62 0.63
CA THR A 91 -8.20 2.60 -0.82
C THR A 91 -7.05 3.47 -1.32
N CYS A 92 -6.65 3.33 -2.58
CA CYS A 92 -5.57 4.11 -3.18
C CYS A 92 -5.76 5.61 -2.99
N GLY A 93 -6.98 6.09 -3.17
CA GLY A 93 -7.29 7.50 -3.05
C GLY A 93 -7.41 8.01 -1.59
N ASP A 94 -7.16 7.19 -0.55
CA ASP A 94 -6.97 7.71 0.81
C ASP A 94 -5.58 8.32 0.95
N CYS A 95 -4.59 7.81 0.19
CA CYS A 95 -3.22 8.32 0.19
C CYS A 95 -2.90 9.17 -1.04
N HIS A 96 -3.47 8.85 -2.20
CA HIS A 96 -3.17 9.49 -3.48
C HIS A 96 -4.29 10.39 -3.98
N GLU A 97 -3.91 11.46 -4.67
CA GLU A 97 -4.79 12.24 -5.53
C GLU A 97 -4.54 11.78 -6.99
N PRO A 98 -5.43 10.97 -7.57
CA PRO A 98 -5.14 10.27 -8.83
C PRO A 98 -5.04 11.20 -10.04
N HIS A 99 -5.71 12.36 -10.03
CA HIS A 99 -5.68 13.29 -11.15
C HIS A 99 -4.42 14.15 -11.16
N GLY A 100 -3.92 14.53 -9.97
CA GLY A 100 -2.70 15.32 -9.82
C GLY A 100 -1.44 14.48 -9.67
N GLN A 101 -1.56 13.16 -9.59
CA GLN A 101 -0.45 12.23 -9.38
C GLN A 101 0.38 12.55 -8.12
N LYS A 102 -0.27 13.06 -7.09
CA LYS A 102 0.35 13.50 -5.84
C LYS A 102 -0.15 12.69 -4.66
N LEU A 103 0.62 12.70 -3.59
CA LEU A 103 0.11 12.30 -2.28
C LEU A 103 -0.82 13.38 -1.73
N ARG A 104 -1.78 12.99 -0.89
CA ARG A 104 -2.68 13.92 -0.21
C ARG A 104 -2.02 14.76 0.86
N ALA A 105 -0.88 14.29 1.37
CA ALA A 105 -0.01 15.03 2.28
C ALA A 105 1.44 14.61 2.06
N GLU A 106 2.38 15.45 2.47
CA GLU A 106 3.81 15.21 2.26
C GLU A 106 4.43 14.39 3.40
N GLY A 107 5.42 13.57 3.06
CA GLY A 107 6.22 12.80 4.02
C GLY A 107 5.36 11.96 4.96
N ASN A 108 5.69 11.95 6.25
CA ASN A 108 4.95 11.20 7.27
C ASN A 108 3.51 11.69 7.48
N ALA A 109 3.17 12.91 7.06
CA ALA A 109 1.83 13.46 7.21
C ALA A 109 0.77 12.66 6.45
N VAL A 110 1.14 11.96 5.36
CA VAL A 110 0.20 11.07 4.66
C VAL A 110 -0.20 9.87 5.53
N CYS A 111 0.71 9.36 6.34
CA CYS A 111 0.44 8.27 7.29
C CYS A 111 -0.33 8.79 8.51
N ALA A 112 -0.01 10.01 8.95
CA ALA A 112 -0.62 10.65 10.11
C ALA A 112 -2.11 10.98 9.93
N GLN A 113 -2.65 10.88 8.75
CA GLN A 113 -4.10 10.95 8.52
C GLN A 113 -4.86 9.83 9.27
N CYS A 114 -4.21 8.69 9.48
CA CYS A 114 -4.80 7.49 10.08
C CYS A 114 -4.01 6.93 11.26
N HIS A 115 -2.74 7.32 11.42
CA HIS A 115 -1.85 6.85 12.48
C HIS A 115 -1.46 8.02 13.38
N ALA A 116 -1.72 7.92 14.68
CA ALA A 116 -1.44 8.98 15.65
C ALA A 116 0.06 9.32 15.67
N SER A 117 0.42 10.54 15.24
CA SER A 117 1.83 10.98 15.15
C SER A 117 2.54 10.90 16.49
N ALA A 118 1.87 11.25 17.60
CA ALA A 118 2.45 11.16 18.93
C ALA A 118 2.89 9.74 19.32
N LYS A 119 2.31 8.72 18.69
CA LYS A 119 2.65 7.31 18.94
C LYS A 119 3.63 6.75 17.90
N TYR A 120 3.44 7.08 16.64
CA TYR A 120 4.12 6.41 15.53
C TYR A 120 5.19 7.28 14.86
N ASP A 121 5.06 8.60 14.84
CA ASP A 121 6.10 9.51 14.34
C ASP A 121 6.91 10.05 15.52
N ALA A 122 7.52 9.13 16.25
CA ALA A 122 8.24 9.41 17.48
C ALA A 122 9.46 8.49 17.63
N PRO A 123 10.56 8.97 18.26
CA PRO A 123 11.78 8.16 18.49
C PRO A 123 11.53 6.88 19.28
N SER A 124 10.47 6.81 20.08
CA SER A 124 10.06 5.60 20.80
C SER A 124 9.53 4.51 19.89
N HIS A 125 9.13 4.85 18.66
CA HIS A 125 8.64 3.90 17.65
C HIS A 125 9.72 3.55 16.62
N HIS A 126 10.31 4.57 15.98
CA HIS A 126 11.26 4.35 14.88
C HIS A 126 12.73 4.30 15.32
N PHE A 127 13.07 4.64 16.57
CA PHE A 127 14.41 4.58 17.16
C PHE A 127 15.49 5.42 16.44
N HIS A 128 15.10 6.44 15.70
CA HIS A 128 15.97 7.33 14.95
C HIS A 128 15.76 8.80 15.35
N PRO A 129 16.76 9.67 15.12
CA PRO A 129 16.56 11.11 15.29
C PRO A 129 15.44 11.64 14.39
N MET A 130 14.61 12.53 14.95
CA MET A 130 13.56 13.20 14.19
C MET A 130 14.13 13.90 12.95
N GLY A 131 13.43 13.80 11.82
CA GLY A 131 13.86 14.40 10.55
C GLY A 131 14.95 13.63 9.80
N SER A 132 15.50 12.55 10.38
CA SER A 132 16.45 11.68 9.68
C SER A 132 15.73 10.76 8.67
N PRO A 133 16.45 10.18 7.69
CA PRO A 133 15.87 9.18 6.80
C PRO A 133 15.24 7.99 7.52
N GLY A 134 15.81 7.57 8.67
CA GLY A 134 15.25 6.47 9.47
C GLY A 134 13.96 6.81 10.20
N ALA A 135 13.61 8.10 10.33
CA ALA A 135 12.34 8.55 10.87
C ALA A 135 11.21 8.62 9.80
N GLN A 136 11.53 8.33 8.53
CA GLN A 136 10.53 8.32 7.47
C GLN A 136 9.77 6.98 7.48
N CYS A 137 8.48 7.01 7.73
CA CYS A 137 7.62 5.82 7.82
C CYS A 137 7.79 4.87 6.63
N VAL A 138 7.86 5.45 5.43
CA VAL A 138 7.97 4.69 4.17
C VAL A 138 9.29 3.92 4.04
N ASN A 139 10.35 4.33 4.70
CA ASN A 139 11.65 3.66 4.57
C ASN A 139 11.70 2.30 5.30
N CYS A 140 10.81 2.11 6.26
CA CYS A 140 10.67 0.84 6.97
C CYS A 140 9.44 0.05 6.53
N HIS A 141 8.31 0.74 6.33
CA HIS A 141 7.02 0.08 6.04
C HIS A 141 6.72 -0.09 4.54
N MET A 142 7.48 0.60 3.68
CA MET A 142 7.38 0.54 2.21
C MET A 142 8.79 0.55 1.61
N PRO A 143 9.60 -0.50 1.81
CA PRO A 143 10.96 -0.53 1.31
C PRO A 143 10.96 -0.34 -0.22
N ALA A 144 11.99 0.35 -0.71
CA ALA A 144 12.15 0.58 -2.13
C ALA A 144 13.14 -0.42 -2.73
N THR A 145 12.76 -1.01 -3.86
CA THR A 145 13.63 -1.83 -4.70
C THR A 145 13.80 -1.15 -6.05
N THR A 146 15.03 -1.12 -6.58
CA THR A 146 15.29 -0.52 -7.89
C THR A 146 15.15 -1.58 -8.97
N TYR A 147 14.20 -1.36 -9.88
CA TYR A 147 13.98 -2.20 -11.06
C TYR A 147 14.62 -1.57 -12.29
N MET A 148 14.99 -2.41 -13.26
CA MET A 148 15.59 -1.97 -14.53
C MET A 148 16.77 -1.00 -14.34
N VAL A 149 17.49 -1.11 -13.24
CA VAL A 149 18.66 -0.29 -12.86
C VAL A 149 18.32 1.16 -12.46
N VAL A 150 17.20 1.70 -12.89
CA VAL A 150 16.90 3.14 -12.81
C VAL A 150 15.59 3.50 -12.11
N ASP A 151 14.70 2.54 -11.84
CA ASP A 151 13.34 2.83 -11.38
C ASP A 151 13.10 2.32 -9.94
N PRO A 152 13.26 3.17 -8.91
CA PRO A 152 12.98 2.79 -7.53
C PRO A 152 11.47 2.72 -7.29
N ARG A 153 10.96 1.54 -6.95
CA ARG A 153 9.57 1.28 -6.61
C ARG A 153 9.43 0.91 -5.15
N ARG A 154 8.42 1.47 -4.48
CA ARG A 154 8.09 1.12 -3.10
C ARG A 154 7.11 -0.04 -3.04
N ASP A 155 7.39 -1.02 -2.19
CA ASP A 155 6.46 -2.09 -1.88
C ASP A 155 5.25 -1.52 -1.10
N HIS A 156 4.06 -1.74 -1.63
CA HIS A 156 2.79 -1.30 -1.03
C HIS A 156 2.18 -2.34 -0.07
N GLY A 157 2.94 -3.33 0.35
CA GLY A 157 2.53 -4.28 1.38
C GLY A 157 2.34 -3.65 2.76
N LEU A 158 2.94 -2.47 3.00
CA LEU A 158 2.78 -1.67 4.23
C LEU A 158 2.97 -2.51 5.48
N ARG A 159 4.03 -3.31 5.49
CA ARG A 159 4.28 -4.34 6.49
C ARG A 159 4.95 -3.78 7.74
N VAL A 160 4.76 -4.47 8.85
CA VAL A 160 5.68 -4.35 9.98
C VAL A 160 6.99 -5.01 9.57
N PRO A 161 8.15 -4.32 9.65
CA PRO A 161 9.44 -4.92 9.31
C PRO A 161 9.72 -6.16 10.15
N ARG A 162 10.14 -7.24 9.50
CA ARG A 162 10.43 -8.53 10.12
C ARG A 162 11.73 -9.12 9.57
N PRO A 163 12.88 -8.53 9.91
CA PRO A 163 14.17 -8.96 9.38
C PRO A 163 14.50 -10.43 9.71
N GLU A 164 13.93 -10.97 10.78
CA GLU A 164 14.08 -12.38 11.13
C GLU A 164 13.47 -13.33 10.09
N LEU A 165 12.43 -12.91 9.38
CA LEU A 165 11.86 -13.72 8.30
C LEU A 165 12.79 -13.77 7.09
N SER A 166 13.45 -12.68 6.74
CA SER A 166 14.43 -12.66 5.66
C SER A 166 15.61 -13.59 5.94
N LEU A 167 16.01 -13.72 7.22
CA LEU A 167 17.06 -14.67 7.62
C LEU A 167 16.58 -16.13 7.59
N ALA A 168 15.30 -16.37 7.85
CA ALA A 168 14.74 -17.72 7.91
C ALA A 168 14.33 -18.27 6.54
N LEU A 169 13.92 -17.40 5.64
CA LEU A 169 13.35 -17.78 4.34
C LEU A 169 14.34 -17.60 3.16
N GLY A 170 15.44 -16.89 3.35
CA GLY A 170 16.48 -16.63 2.36
C GLY A 170 16.25 -15.33 1.62
#